data_9cd2f1811b60b3c0d1025e93da171dbd
#
_entry.id   9cd2f1811b60b3c0d1025e93da171dbd
#
_cell.length_a   1.000
_cell.length_b   1.000
_cell.length_c   1.000
_cell.angle_alpha   90.00
_cell.angle_beta   90.00
_cell.angle_gamma   90.00
#
_symmetry.space_group_name_H-M   'P 1'
#
loop_
_entity.id
_entity.type
_entity.pdbx_description
1 polymer ?
#
loop_
_entity_poly.entity_id
_entity_poly.type
_entity_poly.pdbx_seq_one_letter_code
_entity_poly.pdbx_strand_id
1 'polypeptide(L)'
;MLVVGSTGGVGQLVVAKLLDAGYVVRAVSRNVDAARGLFGSQPNLELRVADLRDADALDASEICVGVDAVVSCTGTTAFPSARWKDDNGPEQTDFVGIRNLVNATRAQSPSCKRFVLVSSIGVERTNQMPFVILNLFGVLKHKRAGELALESSGIPYTVLRPGRLTDGPYTSYYINTLLKATSGTRRAVDIAEGDTLTPEETSRIVVADCAVAALSSTTAEGRAFCLGTREGTGPGSDEGAWEKLFASA
;
A
#
# COMPACT_ATOMS: atom_id res chain seq x y z
N MET A 1 -10.96 -8.17 4.44
CA MET A 1 -10.01 -7.22 3.87
C MET A 1 -9.11 -7.91 2.86
N LEU A 2 -8.81 -7.28 1.72
CA LEU A 2 -7.84 -7.79 0.74
C LEU A 2 -6.54 -6.99 0.85
N VAL A 3 -5.40 -7.66 0.97
CA VAL A 3 -4.08 -7.01 0.97
C VAL A 3 -3.25 -7.58 -0.17
N VAL A 4 -2.88 -6.73 -1.13
CA VAL A 4 -2.06 -7.10 -2.29
C VAL A 4 -0.64 -6.56 -2.10
N GLY A 5 0.36 -7.31 -2.55
CA GLY A 5 1.75 -7.02 -2.18
C GLY A 5 2.04 -7.35 -0.70
N SER A 6 1.31 -8.31 -0.16
CA SER A 6 1.28 -8.69 1.25
C SER A 6 2.65 -9.11 1.82
N THR A 7 3.54 -9.64 1.00
CA THR A 7 4.89 -10.04 1.41
C THR A 7 5.94 -8.92 1.32
N GLY A 8 5.55 -7.74 0.82
CA GLY A 8 6.41 -6.55 0.79
C GLY A 8 6.57 -5.90 2.16
N GLY A 9 7.55 -4.99 2.30
CA GLY A 9 7.88 -4.36 3.58
C GLY A 9 6.74 -3.61 4.26
N VAL A 10 5.85 -2.95 3.50
CA VAL A 10 4.63 -2.31 4.03
C VAL A 10 3.51 -3.34 4.14
N GLY A 11 3.30 -4.17 3.10
CA GLY A 11 2.18 -5.10 3.04
C GLY A 11 2.15 -6.11 4.20
N GLN A 12 3.30 -6.65 4.60
CA GLN A 12 3.36 -7.56 5.75
C GLN A 12 2.95 -6.89 7.07
N LEU A 13 3.27 -5.61 7.25
CA LEU A 13 2.86 -4.83 8.41
C LEU A 13 1.35 -4.54 8.37
N VAL A 14 0.80 -4.23 7.20
CA VAL A 14 -0.65 -4.05 7.03
C VAL A 14 -1.40 -5.34 7.37
N VAL A 15 -0.94 -6.49 6.85
CA VAL A 15 -1.53 -7.81 7.20
C VAL A 15 -1.50 -8.03 8.71
N ALA A 16 -0.34 -7.83 9.35
CA ALA A 16 -0.19 -8.04 10.78
C ALA A 16 -1.15 -7.15 11.59
N LYS A 17 -1.23 -5.85 11.25
CA LYS A 17 -2.10 -4.90 11.95
C LYS A 17 -3.59 -5.21 11.76
N LEU A 18 -4.01 -5.60 10.57
CA LEU A 18 -5.39 -5.98 10.30
C LEU A 18 -5.80 -7.25 11.07
N LEU A 19 -4.90 -8.24 11.16
CA LEU A 19 -5.14 -9.45 11.95
C LEU A 19 -5.20 -9.14 13.45
N ASP A 20 -4.31 -8.29 13.96
CA ASP A 20 -4.30 -7.85 15.35
C ASP A 20 -5.59 -7.07 15.72
N ALA A 21 -6.12 -6.30 14.77
CA ALA A 21 -7.41 -5.62 14.90
C ALA A 21 -8.63 -6.54 14.70
N GLY A 22 -8.42 -7.86 14.52
CA GLY A 22 -9.49 -8.87 14.42
C GLY A 22 -10.15 -8.99 13.05
N TYR A 23 -9.62 -8.37 12.02
CA TYR A 23 -10.15 -8.52 10.65
C TYR A 23 -9.82 -9.88 10.06
N VAL A 24 -10.71 -10.36 9.18
CA VAL A 24 -10.41 -11.45 8.25
C VAL A 24 -9.63 -10.88 7.08
N VAL A 25 -8.43 -11.40 6.85
CA VAL A 25 -7.49 -10.89 5.85
C VAL A 25 -7.25 -11.91 4.76
N ARG A 26 -7.48 -11.52 3.52
CA ARG A 26 -7.04 -12.23 2.33
C ARG A 26 -5.74 -11.59 1.86
N ALA A 27 -4.62 -12.28 2.10
CA ALA A 27 -3.29 -11.81 1.72
C ALA A 27 -2.87 -12.43 0.38
N VAL A 28 -2.61 -11.57 -0.60
CA VAL A 28 -2.26 -12.00 -1.96
C VAL A 28 -0.77 -11.84 -2.21
N SER A 29 -0.16 -12.91 -2.71
CA SER A 29 1.23 -12.96 -3.13
C SER A 29 1.36 -13.80 -4.40
N ARG A 30 2.36 -13.52 -5.22
CA ARG A 30 2.76 -14.39 -6.35
C ARG A 30 3.45 -15.67 -5.90
N ASN A 31 3.95 -15.68 -4.66
CA ASN A 31 4.61 -16.83 -4.04
C ASN A 31 3.95 -17.14 -2.70
N VAL A 32 3.13 -18.18 -2.69
CA VAL A 32 2.38 -18.59 -1.48
C VAL A 32 3.29 -19.17 -0.40
N ASP A 33 4.39 -19.82 -0.77
CA ASP A 33 5.31 -20.41 0.22
C ASP A 33 6.06 -19.32 0.97
N ALA A 34 6.47 -18.25 0.28
CA ALA A 34 7.03 -17.06 0.92
C ALA A 34 6.01 -16.41 1.87
N ALA A 35 4.73 -16.31 1.48
CA ALA A 35 3.69 -15.78 2.34
C ALA A 35 3.42 -16.69 3.55
N ARG A 36 3.39 -18.02 3.33
CA ARG A 36 3.21 -19.00 4.41
C ARG A 36 4.37 -18.98 5.40
N GLY A 37 5.62 -18.88 4.91
CA GLY A 37 6.81 -18.74 5.75
C GLY A 37 6.80 -17.45 6.57
N LEU A 38 6.24 -16.35 6.02
CA LEU A 38 6.18 -15.06 6.69
C LEU A 38 5.09 -14.97 7.76
N PHE A 39 3.90 -15.47 7.48
CA PHE A 39 2.72 -15.30 8.34
C PHE A 39 2.39 -16.51 9.20
N GLY A 40 2.89 -17.69 8.85
CA GLY A 40 2.50 -18.94 9.50
C GLY A 40 1.03 -19.27 9.27
N SER A 41 0.45 -20.03 10.20
CA SER A 41 -0.99 -20.34 10.21
C SER A 41 -1.69 -19.40 11.19
N GLN A 42 -2.63 -18.61 10.68
CA GLN A 42 -3.45 -17.69 11.47
C GLN A 42 -4.94 -17.95 11.19
N PRO A 43 -5.82 -17.95 12.20
CA PRO A 43 -7.22 -18.33 12.02
C PRO A 43 -8.01 -17.41 11.09
N ASN A 44 -7.64 -16.13 11.02
CA ASN A 44 -8.33 -15.11 10.21
C ASN A 44 -7.53 -14.74 8.94
N LEU A 45 -6.57 -15.58 8.52
CA LEU A 45 -5.73 -15.32 7.36
C LEU A 45 -6.00 -16.33 6.25
N GLU A 46 -6.38 -15.82 5.09
CA GLU A 46 -6.48 -16.54 3.84
C GLU A 46 -5.32 -16.15 2.92
N LEU A 47 -4.49 -17.12 2.53
CA LEU A 47 -3.41 -16.89 1.57
C LEU A 47 -3.89 -17.26 0.16
N ARG A 48 -3.74 -16.31 -0.78
CA ARG A 48 -4.10 -16.49 -2.18
C ARG A 48 -2.92 -16.18 -3.11
N VAL A 49 -2.89 -16.89 -4.24
CA VAL A 49 -1.92 -16.63 -5.32
C VAL A 49 -2.62 -15.89 -6.43
N ALA A 50 -2.07 -14.75 -6.83
CA ALA A 50 -2.47 -14.05 -8.03
C ALA A 50 -1.34 -13.17 -8.56
N ASP A 51 -1.28 -13.02 -9.87
CA ASP A 51 -0.46 -12.02 -10.55
C ASP A 51 -1.37 -10.92 -11.10
N LEU A 52 -1.24 -9.72 -10.60
CA LEU A 52 -2.06 -8.59 -11.02
C LEU A 52 -1.84 -8.18 -12.47
N ARG A 53 -0.73 -8.59 -13.08
CA ARG A 53 -0.37 -8.23 -14.46
C ARG A 53 -1.19 -9.01 -15.48
N ASP A 54 -1.67 -10.18 -15.11
CA ASP A 54 -2.51 -11.06 -15.91
C ASP A 54 -3.98 -10.86 -15.51
N ALA A 55 -4.73 -10.12 -16.33
CA ALA A 55 -6.12 -9.78 -16.04
C ALA A 55 -7.03 -11.01 -16.02
N ASP A 56 -6.84 -11.94 -16.96
CA ASP A 56 -7.70 -13.12 -17.07
C ASP A 56 -7.46 -14.07 -15.89
N ALA A 57 -6.20 -14.31 -15.53
CA ALA A 57 -5.84 -15.09 -14.35
C ALA A 57 -6.30 -14.41 -13.04
N LEU A 58 -6.26 -13.09 -12.99
CA LEU A 58 -6.74 -12.33 -11.84
C LEU A 58 -8.25 -12.48 -11.67
N ASP A 59 -9.01 -12.35 -12.74
CA ASP A 59 -10.46 -12.51 -12.71
C ASP A 59 -10.85 -13.96 -12.36
N ALA A 60 -10.16 -14.93 -12.91
CA ALA A 60 -10.37 -16.35 -12.58
C ALA A 60 -10.00 -16.72 -11.14
N SER A 61 -9.11 -15.95 -10.50
CA SER A 61 -8.69 -16.19 -9.11
C SER A 61 -9.72 -15.79 -8.06
N GLU A 62 -10.70 -14.97 -8.44
CA GLU A 62 -11.79 -14.46 -7.58
C GLU A 62 -11.30 -13.83 -6.27
N ILE A 63 -10.08 -13.25 -6.28
CA ILE A 63 -9.49 -12.70 -5.06
C ILE A 63 -10.26 -11.51 -4.47
N CYS A 64 -11.02 -10.81 -5.31
CA CYS A 64 -11.82 -9.67 -4.89
C CYS A 64 -13.25 -10.04 -4.45
N VAL A 65 -13.70 -11.29 -4.64
CA VAL A 65 -15.07 -11.69 -4.28
C VAL A 65 -15.30 -11.58 -2.78
N GLY A 66 -16.37 -10.86 -2.39
CA GLY A 66 -16.79 -10.70 -0.99
C GLY A 66 -15.83 -9.87 -0.14
N VAL A 67 -15.07 -8.97 -0.75
CA VAL A 67 -14.10 -8.11 -0.05
C VAL A 67 -14.74 -6.77 0.32
N ASP A 68 -14.69 -6.38 1.60
CA ASP A 68 -15.18 -5.08 2.06
C ASP A 68 -14.25 -3.92 1.73
N ALA A 69 -12.93 -4.17 1.75
CA ALA A 69 -11.94 -3.16 1.42
C ALA A 69 -10.63 -3.76 0.91
N VAL A 70 -9.87 -2.97 0.16
CA VAL A 70 -8.61 -3.34 -0.49
C VAL A 70 -7.48 -2.43 -0.01
N VAL A 71 -6.32 -3.02 0.31
CA VAL A 71 -5.06 -2.28 0.49
C VAL A 71 -4.04 -2.79 -0.50
N SER A 72 -3.63 -1.94 -1.44
CA SER A 72 -2.58 -2.26 -2.39
C SER A 72 -1.24 -1.68 -1.94
N CYS A 73 -0.31 -2.57 -1.60
CA CYS A 73 1.07 -2.27 -1.23
C CYS A 73 2.06 -2.71 -2.32
N THR A 74 1.58 -2.90 -3.55
CA THR A 74 2.45 -3.27 -4.68
C THR A 74 3.24 -2.08 -5.17
N GLY A 75 4.43 -2.34 -5.70
CA GLY A 75 5.24 -1.29 -6.31
C GLY A 75 6.64 -1.78 -6.66
N THR A 76 7.23 -1.12 -7.64
CA THR A 76 8.60 -1.37 -8.09
C THR A 76 9.59 -0.42 -7.41
N THR A 77 10.89 -0.68 -7.65
CA THR A 77 11.99 0.22 -7.28
C THR A 77 12.15 1.34 -8.29
N ALA A 78 12.67 2.49 -7.87
CA ALA A 78 12.91 3.64 -8.75
C ALA A 78 13.91 3.36 -9.89
N PHE A 79 14.81 2.41 -9.66
CA PHE A 79 15.84 2.01 -10.63
C PHE A 79 15.75 0.53 -10.94
N PRO A 80 16.20 0.10 -12.13
CA PRO A 80 16.27 -1.31 -12.51
C PRO A 80 16.96 -2.16 -11.45
N SER A 81 16.36 -3.28 -11.13
CA SER A 81 16.85 -4.21 -10.13
C SER A 81 16.41 -5.64 -10.48
N ALA A 82 16.87 -6.63 -9.71
CA ALA A 82 16.42 -8.02 -9.88
C ALA A 82 14.88 -8.16 -9.75
N ARG A 83 14.20 -7.20 -9.14
CA ARG A 83 12.73 -7.18 -9.02
C ARG A 83 12.03 -6.91 -10.35
N TRP A 84 12.72 -6.34 -11.36
CA TRP A 84 12.17 -6.04 -12.67
C TRP A 84 12.22 -7.22 -13.65
N LYS A 85 12.82 -8.33 -13.25
CA LYS A 85 12.85 -9.55 -14.08
C LYS A 85 11.42 -10.01 -14.38
N ASP A 86 11.28 -10.76 -15.47
CA ASP A 86 10.02 -11.38 -15.90
C ASP A 86 8.90 -10.33 -16.11
N ASP A 87 9.26 -9.24 -16.78
CA ASP A 87 8.35 -8.12 -17.09
C ASP A 87 7.71 -7.46 -15.85
N ASN A 88 8.44 -7.41 -14.76
CA ASN A 88 7.98 -6.85 -13.49
C ASN A 88 8.42 -5.39 -13.28
N GLY A 89 8.53 -4.64 -14.36
CA GLY A 89 8.90 -3.22 -14.39
C GLY A 89 7.76 -2.29 -13.94
N PRO A 90 8.02 -0.96 -13.93
CA PRO A 90 7.05 0.04 -13.47
C PRO A 90 5.72 0.00 -14.20
N GLU A 91 5.73 -0.10 -15.53
CA GLU A 91 4.50 -0.13 -16.31
C GLU A 91 3.59 -1.29 -15.89
N GLN A 92 4.15 -2.50 -15.85
CA GLN A 92 3.38 -3.69 -15.55
C GLN A 92 2.93 -3.75 -14.08
N THR A 93 3.78 -3.32 -13.15
CA THR A 93 3.47 -3.42 -11.72
C THR A 93 2.69 -2.24 -11.20
N ASP A 94 3.14 -1.00 -11.52
CA ASP A 94 2.60 0.22 -10.90
C ASP A 94 1.40 0.80 -11.67
N PHE A 95 1.19 0.39 -12.94
CA PHE A 95 0.04 0.80 -13.73
C PHE A 95 -0.87 -0.37 -14.12
N VAL A 96 -0.40 -1.30 -14.96
CA VAL A 96 -1.25 -2.39 -15.49
C VAL A 96 -1.82 -3.23 -14.35
N GLY A 97 -0.99 -3.64 -13.41
CA GLY A 97 -1.42 -4.44 -12.26
C GLY A 97 -2.43 -3.71 -11.37
N ILE A 98 -2.23 -2.40 -11.13
CA ILE A 98 -3.18 -1.60 -10.35
C ILE A 98 -4.50 -1.44 -11.09
N ARG A 99 -4.47 -1.12 -12.39
CA ARG A 99 -5.67 -1.02 -13.23
C ARG A 99 -6.47 -2.33 -13.24
N ASN A 100 -5.80 -3.46 -13.39
CA ASN A 100 -6.44 -4.78 -13.39
C ASN A 100 -7.08 -5.06 -12.02
N LEU A 101 -6.39 -4.77 -10.92
CA LEU A 101 -6.93 -4.93 -9.56
C LEU A 101 -8.16 -4.04 -9.33
N VAL A 102 -8.12 -2.80 -9.79
CA VAL A 102 -9.27 -1.87 -9.72
C VAL A 102 -10.45 -2.43 -10.50
N ASN A 103 -10.24 -2.93 -11.72
CA ASN A 103 -11.29 -3.51 -12.55
C ASN A 103 -11.88 -4.78 -11.91
N ALA A 104 -11.04 -5.69 -11.41
CA ALA A 104 -11.48 -6.89 -10.71
C ALA A 104 -12.27 -6.52 -9.42
N THR A 105 -11.83 -5.52 -8.66
CA THR A 105 -12.55 -5.05 -7.48
C THR A 105 -13.94 -4.52 -7.85
N ARG A 106 -14.07 -3.71 -8.90
CA ARG A 106 -15.38 -3.21 -9.38
C ARG A 106 -16.30 -4.33 -9.81
N ALA A 107 -15.78 -5.32 -10.51
CA ALA A 107 -16.56 -6.44 -11.04
C ALA A 107 -17.00 -7.43 -9.96
N GLN A 108 -16.08 -7.80 -9.06
CA GLN A 108 -16.28 -8.88 -8.09
C GLN A 108 -16.76 -8.38 -6.71
N SER A 109 -16.54 -7.12 -6.37
CA SER A 109 -16.99 -6.49 -5.12
C SER A 109 -17.48 -5.05 -5.34
N PRO A 110 -18.62 -4.88 -6.02
CA PRO A 110 -19.17 -3.54 -6.30
C PRO A 110 -19.56 -2.76 -5.03
N SER A 111 -19.66 -3.43 -3.90
CA SER A 111 -19.90 -2.83 -2.57
C SER A 111 -18.62 -2.57 -1.78
N CYS A 112 -17.45 -2.62 -2.41
CA CYS A 112 -16.17 -2.30 -1.76
C CYS A 112 -16.22 -0.89 -1.16
N LYS A 113 -15.99 -0.80 0.15
CA LYS A 113 -16.15 0.43 0.93
C LYS A 113 -14.93 1.34 0.88
N ARG A 114 -13.75 0.78 0.60
CA ARG A 114 -12.51 1.54 0.56
C ARG A 114 -11.41 0.80 -0.22
N PHE A 115 -10.72 1.53 -1.09
CA PHE A 115 -9.49 1.08 -1.71
C PHE A 115 -8.33 2.01 -1.30
N VAL A 116 -7.41 1.52 -0.51
CA VAL A 116 -6.20 2.26 -0.12
C VAL A 116 -5.05 1.86 -1.02
N LEU A 117 -4.48 2.83 -1.74
CA LEU A 117 -3.33 2.63 -2.63
C LEU A 117 -2.07 3.26 -2.03
N VAL A 118 -1.04 2.45 -1.80
CA VAL A 118 0.28 2.96 -1.43
C VAL A 118 1.06 3.27 -2.71
N SER A 119 1.20 4.55 -2.98
CA SER A 119 1.87 5.14 -4.14
C SER A 119 3.26 5.68 -3.76
N SER A 120 3.61 6.88 -4.18
CA SER A 120 4.87 7.57 -3.88
C SER A 120 4.72 9.08 -3.97
N ILE A 121 5.50 9.79 -3.19
CA ILE A 121 5.73 11.23 -3.39
C ILE A 121 6.38 11.48 -4.76
N GLY A 122 6.12 12.63 -5.35
CA GLY A 122 6.72 13.09 -6.60
C GLY A 122 6.00 12.67 -7.87
N VAL A 123 4.89 11.93 -7.76
CA VAL A 123 4.12 11.45 -8.93
C VAL A 123 3.51 12.57 -9.77
N GLU A 124 3.24 13.74 -9.18
CA GLU A 124 2.74 14.94 -9.87
C GLU A 124 3.85 15.96 -10.17
N ARG A 125 5.07 15.71 -9.68
CA ARG A 125 6.24 16.61 -9.80
C ARG A 125 7.41 15.96 -10.55
N THR A 126 7.13 15.10 -11.52
CA THR A 126 8.13 14.30 -12.25
C THR A 126 9.15 15.13 -13.04
N ASN A 127 8.85 16.42 -13.29
CA ASN A 127 9.73 17.39 -13.94
C ASN A 127 10.56 18.25 -12.98
N GLN A 128 10.46 18.02 -11.66
CA GLN A 128 11.18 18.76 -10.63
C GLN A 128 12.25 17.88 -9.97
N MET A 129 13.36 18.49 -9.54
CA MET A 129 14.36 17.78 -8.74
C MET A 129 13.83 17.48 -7.34
N PRO A 130 14.11 16.31 -6.75
CA PRO A 130 14.90 15.19 -7.29
C PRO A 130 14.09 14.18 -8.12
N PHE A 131 12.80 14.43 -8.34
CA PHE A 131 11.86 13.46 -8.93
C PHE A 131 12.16 13.15 -10.40
N VAL A 132 12.74 14.10 -11.14
CA VAL A 132 13.20 13.84 -12.52
C VAL A 132 14.20 12.68 -12.57
N ILE A 133 15.09 12.56 -11.59
CA ILE A 133 16.06 11.46 -11.49
C ILE A 133 15.35 10.16 -11.10
N LEU A 134 14.46 10.22 -10.11
CA LEU A 134 13.69 9.06 -9.66
C LEU A 134 12.76 8.52 -10.76
N ASN A 135 12.35 9.38 -11.70
CA ASN A 135 11.46 9.01 -12.79
C ASN A 135 12.18 8.66 -14.09
N LEU A 136 13.51 8.55 -14.13
CA LEU A 136 14.27 8.21 -15.35
C LEU A 136 13.76 6.95 -16.05
N PHE A 137 13.26 5.99 -15.31
CA PHE A 137 12.67 4.75 -15.82
C PHE A 137 11.14 4.72 -15.73
N GLY A 138 10.49 5.88 -15.56
CA GLY A 138 9.05 6.03 -15.60
C GLY A 138 8.30 5.56 -14.37
N VAL A 139 8.96 5.23 -13.26
CA VAL A 139 8.28 4.68 -12.07
C VAL A 139 7.21 5.62 -11.52
N LEU A 140 7.50 6.91 -11.38
CA LEU A 140 6.53 7.89 -10.86
C LEU A 140 5.39 8.13 -11.87
N LYS A 141 5.70 8.17 -13.17
CA LYS A 141 4.71 8.28 -14.23
C LYS A 141 3.71 7.11 -14.18
N HIS A 142 4.20 5.88 -14.06
CA HIS A 142 3.33 4.70 -14.04
C HIS A 142 2.56 4.57 -12.72
N LYS A 143 3.14 5.00 -11.58
CA LYS A 143 2.39 5.11 -10.33
C LYS A 143 1.23 6.12 -10.46
N ARG A 144 1.47 7.30 -11.05
CA ARG A 144 0.39 8.27 -11.28
C ARG A 144 -0.69 7.72 -12.21
N ALA A 145 -0.32 6.95 -13.24
CA ALA A 145 -1.29 6.29 -14.10
C ALA A 145 -2.16 5.26 -13.33
N GLY A 146 -1.57 4.54 -12.37
CA GLY A 146 -2.30 3.65 -11.46
C GLY A 146 -3.25 4.41 -10.53
N GLU A 147 -2.82 5.55 -9.97
CA GLU A 147 -3.69 6.43 -9.16
C GLU A 147 -4.89 6.91 -9.99
N LEU A 148 -4.65 7.42 -11.20
CA LEU A 148 -5.72 7.90 -12.10
C LEU A 148 -6.72 6.80 -12.46
N ALA A 149 -6.27 5.56 -12.64
CA ALA A 149 -7.15 4.43 -12.85
C ALA A 149 -8.07 4.17 -11.65
N LEU A 150 -7.55 4.33 -10.42
CA LEU A 150 -8.33 4.22 -9.20
C LEU A 150 -9.27 5.41 -9.02
N GLU A 151 -8.78 6.64 -9.16
CA GLU A 151 -9.56 7.88 -9.03
C GLU A 151 -10.78 7.90 -9.96
N SER A 152 -10.62 7.39 -11.19
CA SER A 152 -11.71 7.34 -12.20
C SER A 152 -12.64 6.14 -12.05
N SER A 153 -12.37 5.23 -11.09
CA SER A 153 -13.09 3.94 -10.99
C SER A 153 -14.48 4.04 -10.39
N GLY A 154 -14.74 5.06 -9.58
CA GLY A 154 -15.95 5.18 -8.76
C GLY A 154 -15.90 4.38 -7.44
N ILE A 155 -14.82 3.65 -7.17
CA ILE A 155 -14.61 3.01 -5.86
C ILE A 155 -14.20 4.10 -4.85
N PRO A 156 -14.76 4.14 -3.62
CA PRO A 156 -14.26 5.01 -2.57
C PRO A 156 -12.79 4.70 -2.28
N TYR A 157 -11.91 5.70 -2.34
CA TYR A 157 -10.48 5.47 -2.29
C TYR A 157 -9.74 6.42 -1.35
N THR A 158 -8.51 6.06 -1.01
CA THR A 158 -7.48 6.92 -0.42
C THR A 158 -6.13 6.55 -1.05
N VAL A 159 -5.36 7.56 -1.47
CA VAL A 159 -3.99 7.36 -1.98
C VAL A 159 -2.99 7.86 -0.95
N LEU A 160 -2.03 7.02 -0.60
CA LEU A 160 -0.91 7.37 0.28
C LEU A 160 0.38 7.49 -0.53
N ARG A 161 1.03 8.64 -0.45
CA ARG A 161 2.26 8.98 -1.18
C ARG A 161 3.43 9.13 -0.19
N PRO A 162 4.00 8.01 0.30
CA PRO A 162 5.16 8.07 1.19
C PRO A 162 6.41 8.52 0.45
N GLY A 163 7.36 9.10 1.18
CA GLY A 163 8.72 9.35 0.74
C GLY A 163 9.57 8.07 0.70
N ARG A 164 10.90 8.21 0.85
CA ARG A 164 11.81 7.06 0.89
C ARG A 164 11.52 6.18 2.10
N LEU A 165 11.12 4.95 1.85
CA LEU A 165 10.78 4.00 2.90
C LEU A 165 12.01 3.53 3.67
N THR A 166 12.00 3.69 4.98
CA THR A 166 13.03 3.26 5.93
C THR A 166 12.56 2.10 6.79
N ASP A 167 13.37 1.68 7.78
CA ASP A 167 13.04 0.66 8.78
C ASP A 167 12.64 -0.72 8.21
N GLY A 168 13.43 -1.22 7.28
CA GLY A 168 13.17 -2.56 6.78
C GLY A 168 14.23 -3.05 5.80
N PRO A 169 14.09 -4.23 5.21
CA PRO A 169 12.90 -5.09 5.20
C PRO A 169 12.74 -5.85 6.53
N TYR A 170 11.51 -5.95 7.00
CA TYR A 170 11.18 -6.85 8.10
C TYR A 170 11.25 -8.29 7.62
N THR A 171 11.97 -9.14 8.33
CA THR A 171 12.16 -10.56 8.01
C THR A 171 11.68 -11.43 9.16
N SER A 172 10.59 -11.07 9.81
CA SER A 172 10.06 -11.85 10.91
C SER A 172 9.05 -12.90 10.42
N TYR A 173 9.16 -14.10 10.96
CA TYR A 173 8.23 -15.20 10.72
C TYR A 173 7.04 -15.20 11.69
N TYR A 174 6.94 -14.20 12.58
CA TYR A 174 5.89 -14.13 13.59
C TYR A 174 5.21 -12.77 13.60
N ILE A 175 3.88 -12.77 13.52
CA ILE A 175 3.06 -11.54 13.54
C ILE A 175 3.39 -10.67 14.75
N ASN A 176 3.50 -11.24 15.93
CA ASN A 176 3.85 -10.49 17.15
C ASN A 176 5.20 -9.78 17.04
N THR A 177 6.15 -10.35 16.30
CA THR A 177 7.44 -9.69 16.04
C THR A 177 7.31 -8.59 15.01
N LEU A 178 6.47 -8.76 13.99
CA LEU A 178 6.16 -7.71 13.02
C LEU A 178 5.50 -6.51 13.69
N LEU A 179 4.53 -6.72 14.58
CA LEU A 179 3.87 -5.66 15.34
C LEU A 179 4.82 -4.94 16.31
N LYS A 180 5.78 -5.68 16.89
CA LYS A 180 6.82 -5.15 17.78
C LYS A 180 8.06 -4.65 17.05
N ALA A 181 8.19 -4.91 15.75
CA ALA A 181 9.32 -4.45 14.94
C ALA A 181 9.27 -2.92 14.78
N THR A 182 9.49 -2.26 15.88
CA THR A 182 9.58 -0.82 15.98
C THR A 182 11.03 -0.43 15.76
N SER A 183 11.45 -0.29 14.53
CA SER A 183 12.74 0.32 14.30
C SER A 183 12.63 1.82 14.53
N GLY A 184 13.35 2.28 15.52
CA GLY A 184 13.62 3.69 15.76
C GLY A 184 12.45 4.50 16.31
N THR A 185 12.78 5.74 16.54
CA THR A 185 11.99 6.79 17.19
C THR A 185 11.24 7.68 16.18
N ARG A 186 11.38 7.41 14.87
CA ARG A 186 10.76 8.21 13.79
C ARG A 186 9.30 7.80 13.58
N ARG A 187 8.41 8.26 14.48
CA ARG A 187 6.97 7.96 14.46
C ARG A 187 6.10 9.18 14.31
N ALA A 188 6.62 10.37 14.60
CA ALA A 188 5.89 11.60 14.37
C ALA A 188 5.62 11.77 12.87
N VAL A 189 4.39 12.15 12.53
CA VAL A 189 3.87 12.14 11.16
C VAL A 189 3.82 13.56 10.62
N ASP A 190 4.35 13.72 9.42
CA ASP A 190 4.12 14.88 8.57
C ASP A 190 3.22 14.43 7.43
N ILE A 191 2.03 15.03 7.32
CA ILE A 191 1.02 14.68 6.32
C ILE A 191 0.50 15.95 5.65
N ALA A 192 0.27 15.89 4.36
CA ALA A 192 -0.37 16.97 3.61
C ALA A 192 -1.13 16.40 2.41
N GLU A 193 -2.24 17.01 2.05
CA GLU A 193 -2.98 16.64 0.85
C GLU A 193 -2.20 16.97 -0.41
N GLY A 194 -2.40 16.17 -1.45
CA GLY A 194 -1.76 16.32 -2.75
C GLY A 194 -0.35 15.75 -2.79
N ASP A 195 0.55 16.42 -3.56
CA ASP A 195 1.96 16.04 -3.73
C ASP A 195 2.88 17.22 -3.37
N THR A 196 2.78 17.70 -2.15
CA THR A 196 3.40 18.95 -1.68
C THR A 196 4.62 18.75 -0.79
N LEU A 197 4.65 17.71 0.04
CA LEU A 197 5.76 17.43 0.93
C LEU A 197 6.98 16.90 0.17
N THR A 198 8.16 17.14 0.72
CA THR A 198 9.44 16.57 0.28
C THR A 198 10.11 15.83 1.43
N PRO A 199 9.45 14.87 2.07
CA PRO A 199 10.06 14.16 3.19
C PRO A 199 11.22 13.31 2.68
N GLU A 200 12.34 13.36 3.40
CA GLU A 200 13.49 12.53 3.06
C GLU A 200 13.23 11.06 3.35
N GLU A 201 12.52 10.78 4.44
CA GLU A 201 12.28 9.43 4.95
C GLU A 201 10.85 9.24 5.43
N THR A 202 10.34 8.00 5.27
CA THR A 202 9.03 7.60 5.78
C THR A 202 9.12 6.19 6.36
N SER A 203 8.75 6.05 7.62
CA SER A 203 8.74 4.76 8.30
C SER A 203 7.64 3.84 7.73
N ARG A 204 8.00 2.61 7.34
CA ARG A 204 7.05 1.63 6.81
C ARG A 204 5.93 1.30 7.78
N ILE A 205 6.22 1.28 9.07
CA ILE A 205 5.21 0.98 10.07
C ILE A 205 4.18 2.11 10.16
N VAL A 206 4.60 3.36 10.01
CA VAL A 206 3.70 4.52 9.98
C VAL A 206 2.86 4.52 8.70
N VAL A 207 3.44 4.12 7.55
CA VAL A 207 2.65 3.92 6.32
C VAL A 207 1.59 2.85 6.50
N ALA A 208 1.92 1.76 7.19
CA ALA A 208 0.96 0.69 7.48
C ALA A 208 -0.12 1.15 8.47
N ASP A 209 0.22 1.91 9.52
CA ASP A 209 -0.74 2.53 10.44
C ASP A 209 -1.71 3.45 9.70
N CYS A 210 -1.16 4.34 8.87
CA CYS A 210 -1.94 5.25 8.04
C CYS A 210 -2.88 4.51 7.08
N ALA A 211 -2.38 3.44 6.44
CA ALA A 211 -3.18 2.63 5.50
C ALA A 211 -4.36 1.94 6.20
N VAL A 212 -4.14 1.42 7.40
CA VAL A 212 -5.21 0.78 8.20
C VAL A 212 -6.21 1.83 8.67
N ALA A 213 -5.75 2.98 9.19
CA ALA A 213 -6.64 4.07 9.62
C ALA A 213 -7.47 4.65 8.46
N ALA A 214 -6.90 4.74 7.25
CA ALA A 214 -7.62 5.22 6.08
C ALA A 214 -8.78 4.33 5.63
N LEU A 215 -8.83 3.06 6.07
CA LEU A 215 -9.92 2.14 5.71
C LEU A 215 -11.28 2.57 6.28
N SER A 216 -11.30 3.13 7.48
CA SER A 216 -12.51 3.59 8.19
C SER A 216 -12.70 5.11 8.19
N SER A 217 -11.65 5.88 7.83
CA SER A 217 -11.71 7.35 7.85
C SER A 217 -12.63 7.91 6.77
N THR A 218 -13.60 8.75 7.20
CA THR A 218 -14.43 9.50 6.27
C THR A 218 -13.71 10.72 5.71
N THR A 219 -12.78 11.29 6.47
CA THR A 219 -12.00 12.46 6.07
C THR A 219 -10.95 12.13 5.00
N ALA A 220 -10.47 10.88 4.98
CA ALA A 220 -9.49 10.44 4.00
C ALA A 220 -10.10 9.98 2.66
N GLU A 221 -11.44 9.91 2.56
CA GLU A 221 -12.11 9.44 1.35
C GLU A 221 -11.95 10.40 0.17
N GLY A 222 -11.62 9.83 -0.99
CA GLY A 222 -11.46 10.56 -2.24
C GLY A 222 -10.22 11.44 -2.30
N ARG A 223 -9.28 11.28 -1.35
CA ARG A 223 -8.11 12.16 -1.22
C ARG A 223 -6.80 11.40 -1.39
N ALA A 224 -5.77 12.15 -1.75
CA ALA A 224 -4.38 11.68 -1.84
C ALA A 224 -3.51 12.46 -0.85
N PHE A 225 -2.69 11.76 -0.07
CA PHE A 225 -1.85 12.36 0.95
C PHE A 225 -0.38 12.02 0.78
N CYS A 226 0.47 13.03 0.79
CA CYS A 226 1.90 12.87 1.06
C CYS A 226 2.12 12.50 2.52
N LEU A 227 3.07 11.60 2.76
CA LEU A 227 3.38 11.08 4.08
C LEU A 227 4.88 11.07 4.34
N GLY A 228 5.30 11.73 5.39
CA GLY A 228 6.66 11.74 5.91
C GLY A 228 6.71 11.38 7.38
N THR A 229 7.91 11.06 7.89
CA THR A 229 8.10 10.80 9.31
C THR A 229 9.35 11.49 9.84
N ARG A 230 9.27 11.97 11.08
CA ARG A 230 10.36 12.58 11.84
C ARG A 230 10.47 11.95 13.23
N GLU A 231 11.53 12.29 13.94
CA GLU A 231 11.71 11.87 15.33
C GLU A 231 10.51 12.30 16.19
N GLY A 232 10.10 11.40 17.09
CA GLY A 232 8.98 11.61 18.00
C GLY A 232 7.95 10.50 17.95
N THR A 233 6.95 10.58 18.80
CA THR A 233 5.81 9.65 18.87
C THR A 233 4.79 9.98 17.79
N GLY A 234 4.16 8.94 17.23
CA GLY A 234 3.09 9.07 16.23
C GLY A 234 1.76 8.53 16.74
N PRO A 235 0.73 8.58 15.90
CA PRO A 235 -0.61 8.10 16.23
C PRO A 235 -0.68 6.59 16.56
N GLY A 236 0.23 5.79 15.97
CA GLY A 236 0.13 4.34 16.06
C GLY A 236 -1.22 3.84 15.54
N SER A 237 -1.96 3.08 16.35
CA SER A 237 -3.30 2.57 16.04
C SER A 237 -4.45 3.47 16.50
N ASP A 238 -4.17 4.68 16.95
CA ASP A 238 -5.22 5.64 17.38
C ASP A 238 -5.94 6.25 16.16
N GLU A 239 -7.11 5.69 15.84
CA GLU A 239 -7.95 6.15 14.72
C GLU A 239 -8.36 7.62 14.87
N GLY A 240 -8.65 8.08 16.11
CA GLY A 240 -9.04 9.46 16.36
C GLY A 240 -7.89 10.46 16.11
N ALA A 241 -6.66 10.06 16.39
CA ALA A 241 -5.48 10.87 16.07
C ALA A 241 -5.24 10.91 14.55
N TRP A 242 -5.45 9.80 13.83
CA TRP A 242 -5.38 9.78 12.36
C TRP A 242 -6.45 10.64 11.71
N GLU A 243 -7.70 10.57 12.21
CA GLU A 243 -8.80 11.39 11.67
C GLU A 243 -8.50 12.89 11.77
N LYS A 244 -7.91 13.33 12.89
CA LYS A 244 -7.46 14.73 13.07
C LYS A 244 -6.34 15.09 12.07
N LEU A 245 -5.40 14.18 11.82
CA LEU A 245 -4.34 14.39 10.86
C LEU A 245 -4.88 14.51 9.43
N PHE A 246 -5.78 13.61 9.01
CA PHE A 246 -6.42 13.71 7.70
C PHE A 246 -7.27 14.98 7.53
N ALA A 247 -7.91 15.44 8.60
CA ALA A 247 -8.70 16.67 8.56
C ALA A 247 -7.86 17.95 8.48
N SER A 248 -6.64 17.92 8.99
CA SER A 248 -5.72 19.07 9.03
C SER A 248 -4.73 19.13 7.86
N ALA A 249 -4.69 18.11 7.01
CA ALA A 249 -3.75 17.96 5.90
C ALA A 249 -4.07 18.83 4.68
#